data_c8976460eb9845238efb0e66b9e694d0
#
_entry.id   c8976460eb9845238efb0e66b9e694d0
#
_cell.length_a   1.000
_cell.length_b   1.000
_cell.length_c   1.000
_cell.angle_alpha   90.00
_cell.angle_beta   90.00
_cell.angle_gamma   90.00
#
_symmetry.space_group_name_H-M   'P 1'
#
loop_
_entity.id
_entity.type
_entity.pdbx_description
1 polymer ?
#
loop_
_entity_poly.entity_id
_entity_poly.type
_entity_poly.pdbx_seq_one_letter_code
_entity_poly.pdbx_strand_id
1 'polypeptide(L)'
;AKALPSVVSITATSSGSQNGSLSQSADESDNSGSVGSGVVLDTEGHILTNNHVVDGYDQYVVTMDDGTTYEAEFVGNDASSDLAVIKLKDADASKLTPIEIGDSSKLNVGEWVMAIGSPFGNEQSVSTGIVSALYRSTAMSSTSGNTIYANMIQTDAAINPGNSGGALVNDNGELVGIN
;
A
#
# COMPACT_ATOMS: atom_id res chain seq x y z
N ALA A 1 -11.63 -5.89 -12.06
CA ALA A 1 -10.93 -7.11 -12.47
C ALA A 1 -9.52 -6.83 -13.02
N LYS A 2 -9.33 -5.80 -13.86
CA LYS A 2 -8.04 -5.53 -14.54
C LYS A 2 -6.91 -5.15 -13.58
N ALA A 3 -7.18 -4.36 -12.55
CA ALA A 3 -6.19 -3.86 -11.61
C ALA A 3 -5.87 -4.84 -10.46
N LEU A 4 -6.69 -5.84 -10.21
CA LEU A 4 -6.54 -6.75 -9.07
C LEU A 4 -5.19 -7.46 -9.03
N PRO A 5 -4.65 -8.03 -10.14
CA PRO A 5 -3.36 -8.71 -10.12
C PRO A 5 -2.17 -7.78 -9.84
N SER A 6 -2.37 -6.47 -9.94
CA SER A 6 -1.33 -5.47 -9.66
C SER A 6 -1.27 -5.05 -8.19
N VAL A 7 -2.22 -5.49 -7.36
CA VAL A 7 -2.28 -5.14 -5.93
C VAL A 7 -1.77 -6.31 -5.10
N VAL A 8 -0.83 -6.04 -4.23
CA VAL A 8 -0.11 -7.03 -3.42
C VAL A 8 -0.21 -6.74 -1.94
N SER A 9 0.06 -7.74 -1.11
CA SER A 9 0.21 -7.59 0.34
C SER A 9 1.67 -7.33 0.69
N ILE A 10 1.90 -6.48 1.69
CA ILE A 10 3.23 -6.21 2.23
C ILE A 10 3.23 -6.49 3.71
N THR A 11 4.18 -7.29 4.17
CA THR A 11 4.48 -7.48 5.58
C THR A 11 5.88 -6.93 5.86
N ALA A 12 5.98 -5.95 6.74
CA ALA A 12 7.23 -5.34 7.15
C ALA A 12 7.55 -5.71 8.60
N THR A 13 8.79 -6.12 8.86
CA THR A 13 9.26 -6.55 10.18
C THR A 13 10.66 -6.01 10.46
N SER A 14 11.06 -6.02 11.73
CA SER A 14 12.41 -5.67 12.15
C SER A 14 13.23 -6.90 12.52
N SER A 15 14.45 -6.99 12.03
CA SER A 15 15.38 -8.14 12.24
C SER A 15 15.81 -8.36 13.69
N GLY A 16 15.51 -7.43 14.61
CA GLY A 16 15.89 -7.50 16.03
C GLY A 16 14.96 -8.36 16.92
N SER A 17 13.88 -8.93 16.41
CA SER A 17 12.88 -9.68 17.20
C SER A 17 13.09 -11.20 17.19
N GLN A 18 14.33 -11.68 17.07
CA GLN A 18 14.66 -13.09 17.30
C GLN A 18 15.14 -13.31 18.73
N ASN A 19 14.23 -13.40 19.68
CA ASN A 19 14.48 -14.17 20.89
C ASN A 19 13.26 -15.03 21.21
N GLY A 20 13.37 -16.29 20.76
CA GLY A 20 12.42 -17.31 21.12
C GLY A 20 12.42 -17.55 22.63
N SER A 21 11.33 -17.18 23.28
CA SER A 21 10.94 -17.77 24.54
C SER A 21 9.44 -17.99 24.50
N LEU A 22 9.06 -19.26 24.45
CA LEU A 22 7.69 -19.70 24.68
C LEU A 22 7.29 -19.31 26.11
N SER A 23 6.60 -18.19 26.25
CA SER A 23 5.86 -17.86 27.45
C SER A 23 4.47 -17.39 27.01
N GLN A 24 3.49 -18.24 27.27
CA GLN A 24 2.09 -17.86 27.23
C GLN A 24 1.84 -16.80 28.30
N SER A 25 1.72 -15.57 27.88
CA SER A 25 0.96 -14.55 28.58
C SER A 25 0.40 -13.58 27.53
N ALA A 26 -0.93 -13.52 27.50
CA ALA A 26 -1.67 -12.60 26.68
C ALA A 26 -1.45 -11.17 27.20
N ASP A 27 -0.53 -10.46 26.56
CA ASP A 27 -0.47 -9.00 26.54
C ASP A 27 -0.11 -8.58 25.12
N GLU A 28 -1.08 -7.93 24.46
CA GLU A 28 -0.96 -7.36 23.13
C GLU A 28 -0.01 -6.18 23.14
N SER A 29 1.29 -6.38 22.98
CA SER A 29 2.19 -5.26 22.65
C SER A 29 3.63 -5.68 22.38
N ASP A 30 3.89 -6.66 21.50
CA ASP A 30 5.27 -6.80 20.95
C ASP A 30 5.32 -7.69 19.70
N ASN A 31 4.42 -7.50 18.77
CA ASN A 31 4.63 -8.01 17.42
C ASN A 31 4.96 -6.81 16.53
N SER A 32 6.25 -6.46 16.49
CA SER A 32 6.80 -5.32 15.77
C SER A 32 6.77 -5.55 14.25
N GLY A 33 5.58 -5.68 13.70
CA GLY A 33 5.35 -5.82 12.27
C GLY A 33 4.24 -4.89 11.78
N SER A 34 4.36 -4.44 10.54
CA SER A 34 3.32 -3.70 9.83
C SER A 34 2.80 -4.54 8.68
N VAL A 35 1.50 -4.49 8.46
CA VAL A 35 0.83 -5.12 7.31
C VAL A 35 0.10 -4.05 6.53
N GLY A 36 0.29 -4.07 5.22
CA GLY A 36 -0.37 -3.15 4.30
C GLY A 36 -0.44 -3.74 2.90
N SER A 37 -0.76 -2.89 1.97
CA SER A 37 -0.86 -3.22 0.55
C SER A 37 0.18 -2.47 -0.26
N GLY A 38 0.38 -2.89 -1.51
CA GLY A 38 1.23 -2.21 -2.47
C GLY A 38 0.73 -2.41 -3.89
N VAL A 39 1.33 -1.71 -4.81
CA VAL A 39 0.96 -1.70 -6.23
C VAL A 39 2.18 -1.97 -7.09
N VAL A 40 2.09 -2.96 -7.97
CA VAL A 40 3.14 -3.29 -8.93
C VAL A 40 3.25 -2.19 -9.99
N LEU A 41 4.41 -1.54 -10.08
CA LEU A 41 4.67 -0.45 -11.02
C LEU A 41 5.21 -0.92 -12.36
N ASP A 42 6.08 -1.94 -12.34
CA ASP A 42 6.79 -2.41 -13.52
C ASP A 42 7.13 -3.89 -13.43
N THR A 43 7.73 -4.43 -14.49
CA THR A 43 8.20 -5.81 -14.58
C THR A 43 9.58 -6.03 -13.95
N GLU A 44 10.23 -4.97 -13.46
CA GLU A 44 11.48 -5.06 -12.70
C GLU A 44 11.23 -5.36 -11.21
N GLY A 45 9.97 -5.27 -10.76
CA GLY A 45 9.55 -5.59 -9.40
C GLY A 45 9.45 -4.41 -8.46
N HIS A 46 9.35 -3.18 -8.97
CA HIS A 46 9.09 -2.02 -8.13
C HIS A 46 7.64 -2.02 -7.64
N ILE A 47 7.48 -1.86 -6.33
CA ILE A 47 6.19 -1.81 -5.63
C ILE A 47 6.05 -0.44 -4.98
N LEU A 48 4.98 0.26 -5.30
CA LEU A 48 4.59 1.50 -4.64
C LEU A 48 3.68 1.19 -3.45
N THR A 49 3.95 1.82 -2.33
CA THR A 49 3.16 1.69 -1.10
C THR A 49 3.17 2.99 -0.30
N ASN A 50 2.55 3.01 0.87
CA ASN A 50 2.68 4.13 1.81
C ASN A 50 3.97 4.03 2.63
N ASN A 51 4.54 5.20 2.95
CA ASN A 51 5.72 5.27 3.80
C ASN A 51 5.48 4.65 5.18
N HIS A 52 4.32 4.91 5.80
CA HIS A 52 4.01 4.38 7.14
C HIS A 52 3.90 2.85 7.19
N VAL A 53 3.74 2.16 6.04
CA VAL A 53 3.74 0.69 5.97
C VAL A 53 5.15 0.12 6.12
N VAL A 54 6.18 0.82 5.64
CA VAL A 54 7.57 0.32 5.55
C VAL A 54 8.55 1.05 6.47
N ASP A 55 8.20 2.24 6.94
CA ASP A 55 9.08 3.09 7.75
C ASP A 55 9.38 2.44 9.11
N GLY A 56 10.66 2.43 9.48
CA GLY A 56 11.13 1.84 10.73
C GLY A 56 11.35 0.33 10.69
N TYR A 57 11.15 -0.31 9.55
CA TYR A 57 11.37 -1.75 9.35
C TYR A 57 12.54 -1.99 8.40
N ASP A 58 13.12 -3.18 8.46
CA ASP A 58 14.29 -3.57 7.66
C ASP A 58 14.09 -4.86 6.84
N GLN A 59 12.99 -5.55 7.05
CA GLN A 59 12.61 -6.76 6.30
C GLN A 59 11.22 -6.60 5.71
N TYR A 60 11.09 -6.92 4.43
CA TYR A 60 9.84 -6.79 3.69
C TYR A 60 9.55 -8.08 2.93
N VAL A 61 8.33 -8.61 3.10
CA VAL A 61 7.81 -9.75 2.35
C VAL A 61 6.57 -9.30 1.59
N VAL A 62 6.58 -9.52 0.30
CA VAL A 62 5.47 -9.19 -0.60
C VAL A 62 4.78 -10.47 -1.03
N THR A 63 3.47 -10.54 -0.86
CA THR A 63 2.63 -11.66 -1.30
C THR A 63 1.76 -11.20 -2.46
N MET A 64 1.89 -11.91 -3.58
CA MET A 64 1.11 -11.68 -4.79
C MET A 64 -0.31 -12.23 -4.64
N ASP A 65 -1.20 -11.89 -5.58
CA ASP A 65 -2.58 -12.37 -5.62
C ASP A 65 -2.71 -13.90 -5.82
N ASP A 66 -1.71 -14.54 -6.40
CA ASP A 66 -1.62 -16.01 -6.55
C ASP A 66 -1.01 -16.72 -5.33
N GLY A 67 -0.66 -15.97 -4.27
CA GLY A 67 -0.02 -16.49 -3.07
C GLY A 67 1.50 -16.62 -3.15
N THR A 68 2.13 -16.31 -4.29
CA THR A 68 3.58 -16.28 -4.42
C THR A 68 4.17 -15.18 -3.54
N THR A 69 5.25 -15.49 -2.81
CA THR A 69 5.93 -14.55 -1.92
C THR A 69 7.32 -14.20 -2.45
N TYR A 70 7.69 -12.94 -2.26
CA TYR A 70 9.03 -12.43 -2.57
C TYR A 70 9.56 -11.62 -1.39
N GLU A 71 10.85 -11.72 -1.14
CA GLU A 71 11.54 -10.71 -0.35
C GLU A 71 11.67 -9.43 -1.15
N ALA A 72 11.67 -8.30 -0.47
CA ALA A 72 11.88 -7.00 -1.08
C ALA A 72 12.92 -6.18 -0.33
N GLU A 73 13.49 -5.20 -1.03
CA GLU A 73 14.42 -4.24 -0.47
C GLU A 73 13.86 -2.82 -0.59
N PHE A 74 14.25 -1.95 0.32
CA PHE A 74 13.86 -0.55 0.33
C PHE A 74 14.59 0.20 -0.79
N VAL A 75 13.85 0.98 -1.58
CA VAL A 75 14.41 1.81 -2.65
C VAL A 75 14.44 3.27 -2.25
N GLY A 76 13.33 3.81 -1.77
CA GLY A 76 13.23 5.20 -1.37
C GLY A 76 11.83 5.57 -0.87
N ASN A 77 11.72 6.74 -0.28
CA ASN A 77 10.45 7.25 0.24
C ASN A 77 10.36 8.77 0.13
N ASP A 78 9.15 9.24 0.25
CA ASP A 78 8.80 10.64 0.53
C ASP A 78 7.80 10.65 1.69
N ALA A 79 8.28 10.99 2.88
CA ALA A 79 7.46 11.06 4.08
C ALA A 79 6.38 12.17 4.00
N SER A 80 6.61 13.20 3.20
CA SER A 80 5.66 14.32 3.05
C SER A 80 4.41 13.94 2.25
N SER A 81 4.53 13.01 1.31
CA SER A 81 3.42 12.44 0.55
C SER A 81 2.96 11.08 1.07
N ASP A 82 3.62 10.55 2.10
CA ASP A 82 3.42 9.19 2.63
C ASP A 82 3.56 8.10 1.56
N LEU A 83 4.52 8.25 0.66
CA LEU A 83 4.81 7.28 -0.39
C LEU A 83 6.18 6.63 -0.17
N ALA A 84 6.27 5.35 -0.53
CA ALA A 84 7.52 4.61 -0.54
C ALA A 84 7.55 3.63 -1.70
N VAL A 85 8.75 3.28 -2.14
CA VAL A 85 9.00 2.26 -3.15
C VAL A 85 9.92 1.20 -2.55
N ILE A 86 9.53 -0.05 -2.72
CA ILE A 86 10.34 -1.23 -2.47
C ILE A 86 10.51 -2.02 -3.75
N LYS A 87 11.54 -2.85 -3.83
CA LYS A 87 11.83 -3.67 -5.01
C LYS A 87 11.91 -5.13 -4.64
N LEU A 88 11.19 -5.97 -5.37
CA LEU A 88 11.22 -7.42 -5.22
C LEU A 88 12.60 -7.96 -5.59
N LYS A 89 13.09 -8.92 -4.80
CA LYS A 89 14.30 -9.68 -5.08
C LYS A 89 13.93 -10.93 -5.88
N ASP A 90 14.73 -11.21 -6.91
CA ASP A 90 14.61 -12.44 -7.72
C ASP A 90 13.20 -12.68 -8.28
N ALA A 91 12.47 -11.61 -8.60
CA ALA A 91 11.13 -11.71 -9.15
C ALA A 91 11.15 -12.16 -10.60
N ASP A 92 10.23 -13.06 -10.94
CA ASP A 92 9.97 -13.45 -12.31
C ASP A 92 9.09 -12.41 -13.00
N ALA A 93 9.68 -11.64 -13.93
CA ALA A 93 9.00 -10.57 -14.65
C ALA A 93 7.71 -11.07 -15.37
N SER A 94 7.67 -12.35 -15.77
CA SER A 94 6.50 -12.92 -16.45
C SER A 94 5.28 -13.09 -15.53
N LYS A 95 5.49 -13.05 -14.22
CA LYS A 95 4.44 -13.17 -13.20
C LYS A 95 3.98 -11.83 -12.66
N LEU A 96 4.64 -10.74 -13.04
CA LEU A 96 4.30 -9.40 -12.60
C LEU A 96 3.31 -8.76 -13.57
N THR A 97 2.26 -8.18 -13.03
CA THR A 97 1.27 -7.41 -13.79
C THR A 97 1.35 -5.94 -13.37
N PRO A 98 2.10 -5.09 -14.08
CA PRO A 98 2.15 -3.67 -13.78
C PRO A 98 0.78 -3.03 -13.91
N ILE A 99 0.46 -2.10 -12.99
CA ILE A 99 -0.76 -1.33 -13.09
C ILE A 99 -0.65 -0.29 -14.20
N GLU A 100 -1.75 -0.04 -14.89
CA GLU A 100 -1.83 1.13 -15.77
C GLU A 100 -1.95 2.40 -14.93
N ILE A 101 -1.13 3.39 -15.23
CA ILE A 101 -1.14 4.67 -14.53
C ILE A 101 -2.08 5.63 -15.26
N GLY A 102 -3.07 6.13 -14.53
CA GLY A 102 -3.99 7.16 -15.00
C GLY A 102 -3.45 8.56 -14.73
N ASP A 103 -4.25 9.54 -15.08
CA ASP A 103 -3.94 10.96 -14.87
C ASP A 103 -4.89 11.54 -13.83
N SER A 104 -4.44 11.65 -12.59
CA SER A 104 -5.26 12.19 -11.48
C SER A 104 -5.63 13.65 -11.68
N SER A 105 -4.91 14.40 -12.52
CA SER A 105 -5.25 15.79 -12.85
C SER A 105 -6.53 15.92 -13.67
N LYS A 106 -6.97 14.84 -14.30
CA LYS A 106 -8.22 14.77 -15.09
C LYS A 106 -9.41 14.28 -14.30
N LEU A 107 -9.23 13.87 -13.04
CA LEU A 107 -10.33 13.45 -12.18
C LEU A 107 -11.26 14.63 -11.90
N ASN A 108 -12.57 14.34 -11.90
CA ASN A 108 -13.60 15.29 -11.49
C ASN A 108 -14.35 14.78 -10.26
N VAL A 109 -14.84 15.69 -9.46
CA VAL A 109 -15.75 15.37 -8.35
C VAL A 109 -17.00 14.69 -8.91
N GLY A 110 -17.39 13.58 -8.29
CA GLY A 110 -18.50 12.74 -8.73
C GLY A 110 -18.10 11.56 -9.61
N GLU A 111 -16.85 11.51 -10.10
CA GLU A 111 -16.36 10.33 -10.84
C GLU A 111 -16.22 9.11 -9.94
N TRP A 112 -16.49 7.96 -10.51
CA TRP A 112 -16.41 6.68 -9.84
C TRP A 112 -14.97 6.26 -9.61
N VAL A 113 -14.67 5.75 -8.41
CA VAL A 113 -13.38 5.19 -8.04
C VAL A 113 -13.54 3.90 -7.25
N MET A 114 -12.51 3.07 -7.28
CA MET A 114 -12.43 1.83 -6.53
C MET A 114 -11.12 1.80 -5.74
N ALA A 115 -11.24 1.59 -4.42
CA ALA A 115 -10.11 1.33 -3.56
C ALA A 115 -9.88 -0.18 -3.47
N ILE A 116 -8.65 -0.61 -3.69
CA ILE A 116 -8.24 -2.02 -3.70
C ILE A 116 -7.09 -2.17 -2.72
N GLY A 117 -7.22 -3.12 -1.79
CA GLY A 117 -6.16 -3.54 -0.89
C GLY A 117 -6.00 -5.06 -0.90
N SER A 118 -4.92 -5.55 -0.34
CA SER A 118 -4.63 -6.98 -0.17
C SER A 118 -4.04 -7.24 1.21
N PRO A 119 -4.83 -7.07 2.28
CA PRO A 119 -4.29 -7.10 3.64
C PRO A 119 -3.70 -8.45 4.05
N PHE A 120 -4.16 -9.55 3.45
CA PHE A 120 -3.78 -10.91 3.84
C PHE A 120 -3.21 -11.76 2.69
N GLY A 121 -2.81 -11.13 1.60
CA GLY A 121 -2.16 -11.80 0.46
C GLY A 121 -3.10 -12.55 -0.47
N ASN A 122 -3.98 -13.38 0.04
CA ASN A 122 -4.93 -14.17 -0.76
C ASN A 122 -6.34 -13.59 -0.78
N GLU A 123 -6.59 -12.56 0.02
CA GLU A 123 -7.90 -11.93 0.12
C GLU A 123 -7.77 -10.46 -0.23
N GLN A 124 -8.25 -10.11 -1.41
CA GLN A 124 -8.33 -8.71 -1.82
C GLN A 124 -9.59 -8.06 -1.23
N SER A 125 -9.40 -6.89 -0.65
CA SER A 125 -10.48 -6.03 -0.17
C SER A 125 -10.75 -4.95 -1.21
N VAL A 126 -11.99 -4.82 -1.62
CA VAL A 126 -12.42 -3.87 -2.64
C VAL A 126 -13.58 -3.05 -2.10
N SER A 127 -13.48 -1.75 -2.20
CA SER A 127 -14.58 -0.84 -1.94
C SER A 127 -14.75 0.16 -3.09
N THR A 128 -15.96 0.60 -3.32
CA THR A 128 -16.29 1.54 -4.40
C THR A 128 -16.92 2.80 -3.85
N GLY A 129 -16.70 3.89 -4.52
CA GLY A 129 -17.27 5.18 -4.19
C GLY A 129 -17.04 6.17 -5.31
N ILE A 130 -17.15 7.44 -4.98
CA ILE A 130 -16.93 8.55 -5.90
C ILE A 130 -15.83 9.47 -5.37
N VAL A 131 -15.27 10.26 -6.24
CA VAL A 131 -14.42 11.40 -5.85
C VAL A 131 -15.33 12.44 -5.19
N SER A 132 -15.12 12.67 -3.89
CA SER A 132 -15.90 13.64 -3.10
C SER A 132 -15.31 15.05 -3.14
N ALA A 133 -13.97 15.12 -3.17
CA ALA A 133 -13.23 16.37 -3.32
C ALA A 133 -11.81 16.10 -3.87
N LEU A 134 -11.20 17.12 -4.45
CA LEU A 134 -9.84 17.08 -4.97
C LEU A 134 -8.98 18.14 -4.28
N TYR A 135 -7.65 17.91 -4.33
CA TYR A 135 -6.64 18.85 -3.79
C TYR A 135 -6.85 19.19 -2.31
N ARG A 136 -7.36 18.24 -1.54
CA ARG A 136 -7.49 18.42 -0.09
C ARG A 136 -6.14 18.34 0.58
N SER A 137 -5.96 19.17 1.60
CA SER A 137 -4.81 19.10 2.50
C SER A 137 -5.29 18.70 3.88
N THR A 138 -4.62 17.72 4.50
CA THR A 138 -4.94 17.25 5.85
C THR A 138 -3.71 17.39 6.72
N ALA A 139 -3.85 18.02 7.89
CA ALA A 139 -2.82 18.03 8.91
C ALA A 139 -3.02 16.84 9.84
N MET A 140 -2.01 15.99 9.95
CA MET A 140 -1.99 14.90 10.95
C MET A 140 -0.93 15.19 12.00
N SER A 141 -1.35 15.16 13.26
CA SER A 141 -0.45 15.31 14.40
C SER A 141 0.11 13.95 14.78
N SER A 142 1.42 13.83 14.83
CA SER A 142 2.14 12.67 15.35
C SER A 142 3.02 13.08 16.52
N THR A 143 3.58 12.12 17.24
CA THR A 143 4.55 12.35 18.32
C THR A 143 5.82 13.05 17.85
N SER A 144 6.10 13.02 16.54
CA SER A 144 7.24 13.68 15.90
C SER A 144 6.92 15.04 15.26
N GLY A 145 5.67 15.53 15.37
CA GLY A 145 5.25 16.82 14.83
C GLY A 145 3.99 16.76 13.98
N ASN A 146 3.63 17.89 13.39
CA ASN A 146 2.50 17.99 12.46
C ASN A 146 2.99 17.78 11.03
N THR A 147 2.43 16.81 10.33
CA THR A 147 2.65 16.57 8.90
C THR A 147 1.42 17.05 8.13
N ILE A 148 1.63 17.85 7.09
CA ILE A 148 0.56 18.28 6.18
C ILE A 148 0.67 17.48 4.91
N TYR A 149 -0.31 16.63 4.66
CA TYR A 149 -0.47 15.94 3.38
C TYR A 149 -1.24 16.86 2.43
N ALA A 150 -0.63 17.16 1.29
CA ALA A 150 -1.21 18.03 0.27
C ALA A 150 -1.69 17.23 -0.95
N ASN A 151 -2.59 17.81 -1.73
CA ASN A 151 -3.11 17.25 -2.98
C ASN A 151 -3.80 15.89 -2.84
N MET A 152 -4.47 15.66 -1.72
CA MET A 152 -5.20 14.42 -1.48
C MET A 152 -6.51 14.37 -2.27
N ILE A 153 -6.84 13.17 -2.75
CA ILE A 153 -8.14 12.84 -3.31
C ILE A 153 -9.03 12.39 -2.16
N GLN A 154 -10.17 13.05 -1.96
CA GLN A 154 -11.17 12.61 -1.00
C GLN A 154 -12.19 11.73 -1.72
N THR A 155 -12.49 10.58 -1.15
CA THR A 155 -13.52 9.64 -1.64
C THR A 155 -14.38 9.16 -0.49
N ASP A 156 -15.61 8.74 -0.80
CA ASP A 156 -16.49 8.03 0.13
C ASP A 156 -16.36 6.49 0.03
N ALA A 157 -15.48 6.00 -0.85
CA ALA A 157 -15.06 4.60 -0.81
C ALA A 157 -14.48 4.26 0.56
N ALA A 158 -14.86 3.13 1.14
CA ALA A 158 -14.38 2.73 2.46
C ALA A 158 -12.88 2.43 2.43
N ILE A 159 -12.10 3.23 3.16
CA ILE A 159 -10.68 3.01 3.40
C ILE A 159 -10.54 2.47 4.81
N ASN A 160 -10.03 1.25 4.94
CA ASN A 160 -9.87 0.54 6.20
C ASN A 160 -8.41 0.12 6.39
N PRO A 161 -7.99 -0.20 7.63
CA PRO A 161 -6.71 -0.86 7.87
C PRO A 161 -6.53 -2.07 6.94
N GLY A 162 -5.39 -2.15 6.25
CA GLY A 162 -5.12 -3.15 5.21
C GLY A 162 -5.27 -2.64 3.78
N ASN A 163 -6.09 -1.62 3.53
CA ASN A 163 -6.10 -0.94 2.24
C ASN A 163 -4.93 0.03 2.06
N SER A 164 -4.28 0.43 3.17
CA SER A 164 -3.12 1.35 3.15
C SER A 164 -2.03 0.85 2.21
N GLY A 165 -1.61 1.70 1.29
CA GLY A 165 -0.64 1.39 0.24
C GLY A 165 -1.24 0.71 -0.99
N GLY A 166 -2.51 0.32 -0.96
CA GLY A 166 -3.23 -0.23 -2.10
C GLY A 166 -3.65 0.82 -3.12
N ALA A 167 -4.23 0.36 -4.22
CA ALA A 167 -4.57 1.19 -5.36
C ALA A 167 -5.93 1.88 -5.20
N LEU A 168 -5.97 3.16 -5.55
CA LEU A 168 -7.21 3.84 -5.93
C LEU A 168 -7.23 3.93 -7.46
N VAL A 169 -8.24 3.30 -8.08
CA VAL A 169 -8.36 3.24 -9.55
C VAL A 169 -9.63 3.89 -10.04
N ASN A 170 -9.60 4.36 -11.29
CA ASN A 170 -10.78 4.86 -11.99
C ASN A 170 -11.59 3.70 -12.61
N ASP A 171 -12.64 4.03 -13.37
CA ASP A 171 -13.51 3.07 -14.05
C ASP A 171 -12.83 2.28 -15.19
N ASN A 172 -11.71 2.78 -15.70
CA ASN A 172 -10.85 2.07 -16.66
C ASN A 172 -9.86 1.10 -15.98
N GLY A 173 -9.78 1.10 -14.65
CA GLY A 173 -8.80 0.33 -13.88
C GLY A 173 -7.40 0.93 -13.87
N GLU A 174 -7.28 2.22 -14.15
CA GLU A 174 -6.04 2.97 -14.13
C GLU A 174 -5.80 3.56 -12.72
N LEU A 175 -4.55 3.50 -12.26
CA LEU A 175 -4.15 4.05 -10.97
C LEU A 175 -4.27 5.57 -10.98
N VAL A 176 -5.03 6.12 -10.05
CA VAL A 176 -5.19 7.58 -9.86
C VAL A 176 -4.76 8.04 -8.49
N GLY A 177 -4.52 7.12 -7.56
CA GLY A 177 -4.02 7.42 -6.22
C GLY A 177 -3.61 6.17 -5.45
N ILE A 178 -3.04 6.39 -4.28
CA ILE A 178 -2.70 5.37 -3.28
C ILE A 178 -3.55 5.60 -2.03
N ASN A 179 -4.12 4.52 -1.51
CA ASN A 179 -5.02 4.56 -0.35
C ASN A 179 -4.27 4.89 0.94
#